data_4ec0b77bf82298023f1140c720b7ad21
#
_entry.id   4ec0b77bf82298023f1140c720b7ad21
#
_cell.length_a   1.000
_cell.length_b   1.000
_cell.length_c   1.000
_cell.angle_alpha   90.00
_cell.angle_beta   90.00
_cell.angle_gamma   90.00
#
_symmetry.space_group_name_H-M   'P 1'
#
loop_
_entity.id
_entity.type
_entity.pdbx_description
1 polymer ?
#
loop_
_entity_poly.entity_id
_entity_poly.type
_entity_poly.pdbx_seq_one_letter_code
_entity_poly.pdbx_strand_id
1 'polypeptide(L)'
;MSDLIARIDGTAGRITLNRPDALNALTYDMCLEIESMLDLWEANPNVSLIIFDAAGDRAFCAGGDITMMYATAEVGDFEYGRKFWTDEYRLNAKLATCPKPIVSFLHGFTMGGGVGLGCHVPHRVVCENSQIAMPECGIGLVPDAGGSLLLARAPGRFGEYLGTTTSRMGPADAIFVGFADHFILQEHWGAVIQSLCDTGSTEALESFAQEPSPAPLMAIEAEVTEFFRGEYFGDIVINLQHAGGDFATKTLKKISISSPLAMAATIEMIHRVRGLDDIVRALEMEYRFTYRAAEQGDFIEGIRAMVIDKDKSPKWQHSLTESLLPAASAMLRPLGANSLNLTET
;
A
#
# COMPACT_ATOMS: atom_id res chain seq x y z
N MET A 1 -19.77 -14.39 -11.47
CA MET A 1 -19.91 -12.92 -11.41
C MET A 1 -18.56 -12.35 -11.80
N SER A 2 -18.53 -11.17 -12.41
CA SER A 2 -17.22 -10.53 -12.72
C SER A 2 -16.55 -10.09 -11.43
N ASP A 3 -15.22 -10.20 -11.37
CA ASP A 3 -14.39 -9.76 -10.23
C ASP A 3 -14.32 -8.23 -10.12
N LEU A 4 -14.69 -7.54 -11.21
CA LEU A 4 -14.77 -6.09 -11.32
C LEU A 4 -16.11 -5.70 -11.94
N ILE A 5 -16.72 -4.61 -11.45
CA ILE A 5 -17.93 -4.01 -12.06
C ILE A 5 -17.57 -2.59 -12.47
N ALA A 6 -17.38 -2.38 -13.76
CA ALA A 6 -17.10 -1.06 -14.34
C ALA A 6 -18.33 -0.56 -15.10
N ARG A 7 -18.77 0.69 -14.82
CA ARG A 7 -19.95 1.31 -15.44
C ARG A 7 -19.85 2.83 -15.41
N ILE A 8 -20.68 3.48 -16.20
CA ILE A 8 -20.90 4.93 -16.09
C ILE A 8 -22.22 5.15 -15.37
N ASP A 9 -22.18 5.81 -14.22
CA ASP A 9 -23.32 6.21 -13.42
C ASP A 9 -23.44 7.76 -13.51
N GLY A 10 -24.46 8.29 -14.20
CA GLY A 10 -24.55 9.72 -14.45
C GLY A 10 -23.33 10.26 -15.19
N THR A 11 -22.57 11.15 -14.55
CA THR A 11 -21.31 11.72 -15.07
C THR A 11 -20.06 11.06 -14.51
N ALA A 12 -20.17 10.01 -13.70
CA ALA A 12 -19.05 9.33 -13.07
C ALA A 12 -18.75 7.98 -13.75
N GLY A 13 -17.47 7.72 -14.03
CA GLY A 13 -16.97 6.35 -14.24
C GLY A 13 -16.81 5.66 -12.89
N ARG A 14 -17.50 4.55 -12.65
CA ARG A 14 -17.47 3.86 -11.36
C ARG A 14 -16.92 2.46 -11.47
N ILE A 15 -15.88 2.17 -10.70
CA ILE A 15 -15.25 0.86 -10.57
C ILE A 15 -15.56 0.32 -9.19
N THR A 16 -16.25 -0.83 -9.14
CA THR A 16 -16.51 -1.55 -7.91
C THR A 16 -15.71 -2.86 -7.92
N LEU A 17 -14.78 -3.02 -6.98
CA LEU A 17 -14.09 -4.30 -6.74
C LEU A 17 -15.11 -5.31 -6.22
N ASN A 18 -15.19 -6.51 -6.81
CA ASN A 18 -16.31 -7.43 -6.57
C ASN A 18 -15.86 -8.86 -6.25
N ARG A 19 -14.91 -8.99 -5.35
CA ARG A 19 -14.44 -10.27 -4.78
C ARG A 19 -14.53 -10.26 -3.24
N PRO A 20 -15.72 -10.00 -2.63
CA PRO A 20 -15.83 -9.80 -1.18
C PRO A 20 -15.39 -11.02 -0.36
N ASP A 21 -15.56 -12.24 -0.87
CA ASP A 21 -15.11 -13.47 -0.20
C ASP A 21 -13.58 -13.56 -0.09
N ALA A 22 -12.87 -12.97 -1.06
CA ALA A 22 -11.42 -12.84 -1.08
C ALA A 22 -10.92 -11.47 -0.57
N LEU A 23 -11.74 -10.74 0.22
CA LEU A 23 -11.44 -9.38 0.71
C LEU A 23 -11.05 -8.42 -0.43
N ASN A 24 -11.65 -8.59 -1.59
CA ASN A 24 -11.38 -7.82 -2.81
C ASN A 24 -9.90 -7.77 -3.21
N ALA A 25 -9.16 -8.86 -2.95
CA ALA A 25 -7.77 -8.98 -3.36
C ALA A 25 -7.63 -8.79 -4.88
N LEU A 26 -6.65 -7.96 -5.28
CA LEU A 26 -6.43 -7.53 -6.65
C LEU A 26 -5.77 -8.64 -7.46
N THR A 27 -6.46 -9.14 -8.49
CA THR A 27 -5.89 -10.09 -9.45
C THR A 27 -5.16 -9.35 -10.58
N TYR A 28 -4.31 -10.08 -11.29
CA TYR A 28 -3.63 -9.56 -12.47
C TYR A 28 -4.62 -9.05 -13.54
N ASP A 29 -5.69 -9.82 -13.80
CA ASP A 29 -6.73 -9.44 -14.78
C ASP A 29 -7.48 -8.18 -14.35
N MET A 30 -7.75 -8.02 -13.04
CA MET A 30 -8.35 -6.78 -12.51
C MET A 30 -7.44 -5.56 -12.74
N CYS A 31 -6.12 -5.69 -12.56
CA CYS A 31 -5.19 -4.59 -12.85
C CYS A 31 -5.32 -4.12 -14.29
N LEU A 32 -5.30 -5.05 -15.25
CA LEU A 32 -5.38 -4.73 -16.68
C LEU A 32 -6.74 -4.14 -17.06
N GLU A 33 -7.83 -4.67 -16.48
CA GLU A 33 -9.19 -4.17 -16.73
C GLU A 33 -9.36 -2.75 -16.16
N ILE A 34 -8.89 -2.48 -14.95
CA ILE A 34 -8.92 -1.14 -14.34
C ILE A 34 -8.15 -0.15 -15.21
N GLU A 35 -6.93 -0.48 -15.65
CA GLU A 35 -6.12 0.38 -16.51
C GLU A 35 -6.84 0.71 -17.81
N SER A 36 -7.44 -0.30 -18.45
CA SER A 36 -8.23 -0.13 -19.68
C SER A 36 -9.44 0.78 -19.49
N MET A 37 -10.14 0.67 -18.34
CA MET A 37 -11.28 1.53 -18.03
C MET A 37 -10.83 2.97 -17.78
N LEU A 38 -9.70 3.20 -17.12
CA LEU A 38 -9.13 4.53 -16.94
C LEU A 38 -8.85 5.20 -18.29
N ASP A 39 -8.19 4.50 -19.22
CA ASP A 39 -7.91 5.01 -20.57
C ASP A 39 -9.19 5.40 -21.31
N LEU A 40 -10.19 4.53 -21.27
CA LEU A 40 -11.46 4.75 -21.92
C LEU A 40 -12.20 5.97 -21.35
N TRP A 41 -12.20 6.12 -20.02
CA TRP A 41 -12.93 7.20 -19.36
C TRP A 41 -12.16 8.52 -19.36
N GLU A 42 -10.84 8.49 -19.36
CA GLU A 42 -10.03 9.70 -19.54
C GLU A 42 -10.35 10.40 -20.87
N ALA A 43 -10.49 9.62 -21.94
CA ALA A 43 -10.84 10.13 -23.26
C ALA A 43 -12.33 10.49 -23.43
N ASN A 44 -13.21 10.06 -22.51
CA ASN A 44 -14.65 10.24 -22.63
C ASN A 44 -15.10 11.61 -22.02
N PRO A 45 -15.59 12.57 -22.83
CA PRO A 45 -16.03 13.88 -22.32
C PRO A 45 -17.28 13.83 -21.44
N ASN A 46 -18.04 12.72 -21.45
CA ASN A 46 -19.22 12.54 -20.61
C ASN A 46 -18.87 12.01 -19.21
N VAL A 47 -17.63 11.62 -18.96
CA VAL A 47 -17.12 11.22 -17.65
C VAL A 47 -16.35 12.38 -17.05
N SER A 48 -16.88 12.97 -15.98
CA SER A 48 -16.28 14.12 -15.28
C SER A 48 -15.33 13.71 -14.17
N LEU A 49 -15.60 12.60 -13.48
CA LEU A 49 -14.80 12.04 -12.40
C LEU A 49 -14.86 10.51 -12.37
N ILE A 50 -14.01 9.90 -11.59
CA ILE A 50 -13.94 8.44 -11.42
C ILE A 50 -14.14 8.11 -9.95
N ILE A 51 -14.89 7.03 -9.68
CA ILE A 51 -15.15 6.55 -8.32
C ILE A 51 -14.63 5.12 -8.21
N PHE A 52 -13.86 4.85 -7.14
CA PHE A 52 -13.49 3.51 -6.70
C PHE A 52 -14.24 3.16 -5.42
N ASP A 53 -14.95 2.05 -5.44
CA ASP A 53 -15.54 1.42 -4.26
C ASP A 53 -15.41 -0.10 -4.33
N ALA A 54 -15.93 -0.81 -3.33
CA ALA A 54 -15.84 -2.26 -3.30
C ALA A 54 -17.11 -2.89 -2.71
N ALA A 55 -17.40 -4.10 -3.16
CA ALA A 55 -18.50 -4.92 -2.67
C ALA A 55 -18.17 -5.55 -1.30
N GLY A 56 -19.21 -5.75 -0.50
CA GLY A 56 -19.09 -6.28 0.87
C GLY A 56 -18.77 -5.20 1.88
N ASP A 57 -18.54 -5.61 3.13
CA ASP A 57 -18.37 -4.72 4.28
C ASP A 57 -17.00 -4.87 4.98
N ARG A 58 -16.18 -5.83 4.53
CA ARG A 58 -14.96 -6.22 5.23
C ARG A 58 -13.70 -5.52 4.71
N ALA A 59 -13.65 -5.18 3.44
CA ALA A 59 -12.46 -4.64 2.81
C ALA A 59 -12.78 -3.85 1.54
N PHE A 60 -12.12 -2.73 1.37
CA PHE A 60 -11.95 -2.13 0.05
C PHE A 60 -11.07 -3.03 -0.81
N CYS A 61 -9.83 -3.30 -0.37
CA CYS A 61 -8.91 -4.24 -1.00
C CYS A 61 -7.80 -4.64 -0.03
N ALA A 62 -7.65 -5.94 0.24
CA ALA A 62 -6.66 -6.44 1.20
C ALA A 62 -5.27 -6.69 0.59
N GLY A 63 -5.00 -6.19 -0.61
CA GLY A 63 -3.72 -6.33 -1.33
C GLY A 63 -3.81 -7.15 -2.59
N GLY A 64 -2.68 -7.43 -3.23
CA GLY A 64 -2.59 -8.29 -4.41
C GLY A 64 -2.92 -9.75 -4.09
N ASP A 65 -3.49 -10.47 -5.07
CA ASP A 65 -3.67 -11.92 -4.99
C ASP A 65 -2.33 -12.62 -5.31
N ILE A 66 -1.56 -12.87 -4.26
CA ILE A 66 -0.18 -13.40 -4.36
C ILE A 66 -0.10 -14.92 -4.47
N THR A 67 -1.24 -15.62 -4.56
CA THR A 67 -1.26 -17.09 -4.62
C THR A 67 -0.63 -17.63 -5.91
N MET A 68 -0.86 -16.97 -7.04
CA MET A 68 -0.25 -17.32 -8.31
C MET A 68 1.25 -17.00 -8.35
N MET A 69 1.70 -15.92 -7.68
CA MET A 69 3.12 -15.62 -7.54
C MET A 69 3.86 -16.73 -6.79
N TYR A 70 3.24 -17.26 -5.74
CA TYR A 70 3.77 -18.42 -5.02
C TYR A 70 3.84 -19.65 -5.93
N ALA A 71 2.73 -20.00 -6.56
CA ALA A 71 2.63 -21.22 -7.38
C ALA A 71 3.63 -21.23 -8.56
N THR A 72 3.85 -20.09 -9.21
CA THR A 72 4.81 -19.98 -10.32
C THR A 72 6.26 -19.97 -9.83
N ALA A 73 6.53 -19.33 -8.70
CA ALA A 73 7.88 -19.31 -8.12
C ALA A 73 8.33 -20.70 -7.64
N GLU A 74 7.43 -21.55 -7.11
CA GLU A 74 7.72 -22.94 -6.71
C GLU A 74 8.24 -23.81 -7.87
N VAL A 75 7.89 -23.46 -9.11
CA VAL A 75 8.41 -24.14 -10.32
C VAL A 75 9.52 -23.34 -11.02
N GLY A 76 10.04 -22.29 -10.37
CA GLY A 76 11.15 -21.48 -10.88
C GLY A 76 10.74 -20.43 -11.92
N ASP A 77 9.44 -20.18 -12.13
CA ASP A 77 8.93 -19.10 -12.96
C ASP A 77 8.74 -17.82 -12.13
N PHE A 78 9.72 -16.94 -12.16
CA PHE A 78 9.68 -15.63 -11.49
C PHE A 78 9.11 -14.52 -12.40
N GLU A 79 8.96 -14.79 -13.70
CA GLU A 79 8.50 -13.78 -14.67
C GLU A 79 7.04 -13.38 -14.47
N TYR A 80 6.21 -14.31 -13.99
CA TYR A 80 4.82 -13.99 -13.66
C TYR A 80 4.73 -12.84 -12.64
N GLY A 81 5.45 -12.92 -11.52
CA GLY A 81 5.47 -11.89 -10.49
C GLY A 81 6.05 -10.57 -11.01
N ARG A 82 7.17 -10.63 -11.77
CA ARG A 82 7.81 -9.46 -12.38
C ARG A 82 6.85 -8.72 -13.32
N LYS A 83 6.13 -9.47 -14.15
CA LYS A 83 5.14 -8.91 -15.07
C LYS A 83 3.95 -8.30 -14.32
N PHE A 84 3.44 -9.00 -13.30
CA PHE A 84 2.36 -8.48 -12.45
C PHE A 84 2.74 -7.12 -11.86
N TRP A 85 3.89 -7.02 -11.17
CA TRP A 85 4.36 -5.75 -10.59
C TRP A 85 4.61 -4.66 -11.64
N THR A 86 5.13 -5.02 -12.82
CA THR A 86 5.32 -4.05 -13.91
C THR A 86 4.00 -3.39 -14.31
N ASP A 87 2.96 -4.19 -14.52
CA ASP A 87 1.66 -3.71 -14.96
C ASP A 87 0.90 -3.01 -13.81
N GLU A 88 0.98 -3.54 -12.58
CA GLU A 88 0.40 -2.90 -11.39
C GLU A 88 1.02 -1.53 -11.12
N TYR A 89 2.34 -1.40 -11.21
CA TYR A 89 3.01 -0.12 -10.95
C TYR A 89 2.74 0.90 -12.04
N ARG A 90 2.55 0.47 -13.28
CA ARG A 90 2.07 1.36 -14.35
C ARG A 90 0.66 1.88 -14.03
N LEU A 91 -0.22 1.01 -13.56
CA LEU A 91 -1.56 1.41 -13.09
C LEU A 91 -1.47 2.40 -11.92
N ASN A 92 -0.61 2.14 -10.91
CA ASN A 92 -0.46 3.04 -9.76
C ASN A 92 0.04 4.43 -10.19
N ALA A 93 1.02 4.50 -11.10
CA ALA A 93 1.49 5.77 -11.66
C ALA A 93 0.36 6.51 -12.40
N LYS A 94 -0.43 5.79 -13.20
CA LYS A 94 -1.59 6.33 -13.91
C LYS A 94 -2.66 6.89 -12.96
N LEU A 95 -3.00 6.18 -11.89
CA LEU A 95 -3.94 6.65 -10.87
C LEU A 95 -3.49 7.95 -10.22
N ALA A 96 -2.20 8.05 -9.88
CA ALA A 96 -1.63 9.23 -9.25
C ALA A 96 -1.56 10.45 -10.17
N THR A 97 -1.54 10.24 -11.49
CA THR A 97 -1.39 11.31 -12.50
C THR A 97 -2.63 11.51 -13.37
N CYS A 98 -3.71 10.81 -13.08
CA CYS A 98 -4.95 10.90 -13.84
C CYS A 98 -5.47 12.36 -13.87
N PRO A 99 -5.75 12.91 -15.07
CA PRO A 99 -6.20 14.30 -15.20
C PRO A 99 -7.64 14.51 -14.70
N LYS A 100 -8.43 13.44 -14.56
CA LYS A 100 -9.78 13.50 -13.98
C LYS A 100 -9.73 13.27 -12.48
N PRO A 101 -10.57 13.98 -11.69
CA PRO A 101 -10.70 13.70 -10.27
C PRO A 101 -11.05 12.23 -10.02
N ILE A 102 -10.36 11.59 -9.08
CA ILE A 102 -10.67 10.24 -8.64
C ILE A 102 -11.03 10.29 -7.15
N VAL A 103 -12.10 9.62 -6.77
CA VAL A 103 -12.57 9.49 -5.40
C VAL A 103 -12.56 8.01 -5.02
N SER A 104 -11.83 7.63 -3.98
CA SER A 104 -11.81 6.27 -3.43
C SER A 104 -12.54 6.19 -2.09
N PHE A 105 -13.39 5.16 -1.94
CA PHE A 105 -14.15 4.87 -0.71
C PHE A 105 -13.53 3.66 0.00
N LEU A 106 -12.74 3.91 1.03
CA LEU A 106 -11.82 2.94 1.68
C LEU A 106 -12.41 2.36 2.95
N HIS A 107 -13.44 1.50 2.86
CA HIS A 107 -13.99 0.81 4.02
C HIS A 107 -13.21 -0.44 4.40
N GLY A 108 -13.27 -0.84 5.67
CA GLY A 108 -12.62 -2.05 6.16
C GLY A 108 -11.12 -2.07 5.85
N PHE A 109 -10.61 -3.21 5.40
CA PHE A 109 -9.19 -3.36 5.10
C PHE A 109 -8.81 -2.71 3.76
N THR A 110 -7.76 -1.87 3.78
CA THR A 110 -7.07 -1.31 2.61
C THR A 110 -5.57 -1.53 2.81
N MET A 111 -4.98 -2.51 2.11
CA MET A 111 -3.62 -2.97 2.40
C MET A 111 -2.82 -3.22 1.11
N GLY A 112 -1.52 -2.98 1.11
CA GLY A 112 -0.62 -3.29 0.00
C GLY A 112 -1.10 -2.73 -1.34
N GLY A 113 -1.33 -3.59 -2.35
CA GLY A 113 -1.92 -3.19 -3.63
C GLY A 113 -3.26 -2.45 -3.50
N GLY A 114 -4.03 -2.66 -2.41
CA GLY A 114 -5.22 -1.85 -2.09
C GLY A 114 -4.89 -0.41 -1.76
N VAL A 115 -3.76 -0.15 -1.09
CA VAL A 115 -3.21 1.20 -0.89
C VAL A 115 -2.79 1.78 -2.25
N GLY A 116 -2.15 0.97 -3.09
CA GLY A 116 -1.80 1.35 -4.46
C GLY A 116 -3.00 1.82 -5.30
N LEU A 117 -4.14 1.13 -5.20
CA LEU A 117 -5.37 1.51 -5.89
C LEU A 117 -6.08 2.72 -5.28
N GLY A 118 -6.11 2.80 -3.96
CA GLY A 118 -7.01 3.73 -3.27
C GLY A 118 -6.35 4.95 -2.64
N CYS A 119 -5.03 4.92 -2.34
CA CYS A 119 -4.39 5.98 -1.56
C CYS A 119 -3.49 6.93 -2.37
N HIS A 120 -3.36 6.75 -3.69
CA HIS A 120 -2.62 7.69 -4.57
C HIS A 120 -3.53 8.66 -5.31
N VAL A 121 -4.82 8.51 -5.17
CA VAL A 121 -5.83 9.36 -5.83
C VAL A 121 -6.06 10.67 -5.06
N PRO A 122 -6.60 11.73 -5.72
CA PRO A 122 -6.77 13.05 -5.11
C PRO A 122 -7.73 13.11 -3.92
N HIS A 123 -8.77 12.24 -3.88
CA HIS A 123 -9.77 12.25 -2.83
C HIS A 123 -9.95 10.86 -2.22
N ARG A 124 -9.47 10.69 -0.99
CA ARG A 124 -9.45 9.42 -0.27
C ARG A 124 -10.38 9.49 0.92
N VAL A 125 -11.51 8.78 0.82
CA VAL A 125 -12.58 8.81 1.83
C VAL A 125 -12.45 7.59 2.73
N VAL A 126 -12.35 7.81 4.04
CA VAL A 126 -12.37 6.78 5.09
C VAL A 126 -13.62 6.90 5.95
N CYS A 127 -13.98 5.82 6.61
CA CYS A 127 -15.12 5.75 7.53
C CYS A 127 -14.72 5.10 8.86
N GLU A 128 -15.66 4.94 9.76
CA GLU A 128 -15.47 4.44 11.12
C GLU A 128 -14.82 3.06 11.22
N ASN A 129 -14.96 2.21 10.18
CA ASN A 129 -14.39 0.86 10.15
C ASN A 129 -13.10 0.74 9.33
N SER A 130 -12.62 1.82 8.74
CA SER A 130 -11.40 1.81 7.89
C SER A 130 -10.16 1.34 8.64
N GLN A 131 -9.39 0.48 8.00
CA GLN A 131 -8.15 -0.14 8.52
C GLN A 131 -7.10 -0.13 7.42
N ILE A 132 -6.24 0.87 7.39
CA ILE A 132 -5.20 1.02 6.34
C ILE A 132 -3.85 0.54 6.87
N ALA A 133 -3.10 -0.21 6.07
CA ALA A 133 -1.75 -0.64 6.44
C ALA A 133 -0.88 -0.99 5.22
N MET A 134 0.45 -0.94 5.42
CA MET A 134 1.45 -1.56 4.56
C MET A 134 2.07 -2.75 5.32
N PRO A 135 1.49 -3.98 5.18
CA PRO A 135 1.89 -5.13 5.99
C PRO A 135 3.00 -5.99 5.35
N GLU A 136 3.60 -5.54 4.26
CA GLU A 136 4.46 -6.30 3.36
C GLU A 136 5.67 -6.92 4.07
N CYS A 137 6.28 -6.22 5.04
CA CYS A 137 7.40 -6.78 5.81
C CYS A 137 7.04 -8.08 6.55
N GLY A 138 5.75 -8.26 6.89
CA GLY A 138 5.23 -9.48 7.51
C GLY A 138 5.19 -10.70 6.57
N ILE A 139 5.33 -10.49 5.27
CA ILE A 139 5.39 -11.54 4.23
C ILE A 139 6.70 -11.50 3.44
N GLY A 140 7.73 -10.84 3.96
CA GLY A 140 9.04 -10.80 3.30
C GLY A 140 9.14 -9.89 2.08
N LEU A 141 8.21 -8.96 1.92
CA LEU A 141 8.20 -7.93 0.88
C LEU A 141 8.40 -6.54 1.51
N VAL A 142 8.72 -5.55 0.72
CA VAL A 142 8.74 -4.14 1.14
C VAL A 142 7.38 -3.49 0.88
N PRO A 143 6.99 -2.42 1.59
CA PRO A 143 5.91 -1.54 1.18
C PRO A 143 6.12 -1.05 -0.25
N ASP A 144 5.30 -1.53 -1.17
CA ASP A 144 5.35 -1.30 -2.61
C ASP A 144 4.07 -0.62 -3.12
N ALA A 145 3.79 -0.72 -4.42
CA ALA A 145 2.65 -0.06 -5.06
C ALA A 145 2.55 1.45 -4.75
N GLY A 146 3.70 2.14 -4.63
CA GLY A 146 3.82 3.54 -4.23
C GLY A 146 3.74 3.76 -2.73
N GLY A 147 3.59 2.72 -1.92
CA GLY A 147 3.52 2.79 -0.46
C GLY A 147 4.76 3.42 0.16
N SER A 148 5.95 3.22 -0.44
CA SER A 148 7.18 3.87 0.02
C SER A 148 7.10 5.39 -0.04
N LEU A 149 6.42 5.95 -1.04
CA LEU A 149 6.21 7.39 -1.17
C LEU A 149 5.27 7.93 -0.07
N LEU A 150 4.13 7.25 0.16
CA LEU A 150 3.21 7.63 1.23
C LEU A 150 3.90 7.58 2.60
N LEU A 151 4.67 6.53 2.86
CA LEU A 151 5.47 6.41 4.08
C LEU A 151 6.56 7.49 4.17
N ALA A 152 7.22 7.84 3.07
CA ALA A 152 8.23 8.88 3.03
C ALA A 152 7.66 10.29 3.31
N ARG A 153 6.38 10.53 2.93
CA ARG A 153 5.62 11.77 3.18
C ARG A 153 5.04 11.85 4.59
N ALA A 154 4.92 10.71 5.29
CA ALA A 154 4.37 10.70 6.64
C ALA A 154 5.18 11.63 7.59
N PRO A 155 4.51 12.31 8.55
CA PRO A 155 5.18 13.25 9.43
C PRO A 155 6.24 12.57 10.30
N GLY A 156 7.34 13.29 10.57
CA GLY A 156 8.42 12.83 11.44
C GLY A 156 9.02 11.50 10.99
N ARG A 157 8.90 10.48 11.82
CA ARG A 157 9.39 9.11 11.60
C ARG A 157 8.28 8.06 11.54
N PHE A 158 7.04 8.50 11.35
CA PHE A 158 5.92 7.55 11.25
C PHE A 158 6.02 6.63 10.04
N GLY A 159 6.65 7.07 8.94
CA GLY A 159 6.87 6.21 7.80
C GLY A 159 7.73 4.99 8.15
N GLU A 160 8.86 5.20 8.82
CA GLU A 160 9.74 4.13 9.28
C GLU A 160 9.03 3.21 10.29
N TYR A 161 8.26 3.78 11.22
CA TYR A 161 7.48 3.02 12.19
C TYR A 161 6.42 2.15 11.51
N LEU A 162 5.57 2.73 10.68
CA LEU A 162 4.45 2.03 10.03
C LEU A 162 4.94 0.98 9.04
N GLY A 163 5.95 1.30 8.21
CA GLY A 163 6.47 0.40 7.19
C GLY A 163 7.18 -0.83 7.77
N THR A 164 7.80 -0.72 8.97
CA THR A 164 8.51 -1.86 9.58
C THR A 164 7.68 -2.61 10.62
N THR A 165 6.74 -1.95 11.29
CA THR A 165 5.88 -2.61 12.30
C THR A 165 4.61 -3.21 11.72
N THR A 166 4.31 -2.99 10.44
CA THR A 166 3.07 -3.43 9.80
C THR A 166 1.79 -2.98 10.54
N SER A 167 1.88 -1.85 11.25
CA SER A 167 0.80 -1.36 12.09
C SER A 167 -0.37 -0.86 11.25
N ARG A 168 -1.58 -1.18 11.71
CA ARG A 168 -2.81 -0.70 11.09
C ARG A 168 -3.15 0.69 11.60
N MET A 169 -3.64 1.51 10.71
CA MET A 169 -4.13 2.87 10.94
C MET A 169 -5.65 2.86 10.87
N GLY A 170 -6.31 3.39 11.90
CA GLY A 170 -7.71 3.77 11.83
C GLY A 170 -7.90 5.04 10.99
N PRO A 171 -9.15 5.52 10.80
CA PRO A 171 -9.41 6.67 9.92
C PRO A 171 -8.66 7.94 10.34
N ALA A 172 -8.62 8.26 11.64
CA ALA A 172 -7.89 9.43 12.14
C ALA A 172 -6.38 9.33 11.93
N ASP A 173 -5.78 8.15 12.16
CA ASP A 173 -4.36 7.92 11.91
C ASP A 173 -4.04 8.02 10.42
N ALA A 174 -4.89 7.44 9.56
CA ALA A 174 -4.70 7.48 8.11
C ALA A 174 -4.71 8.91 7.56
N ILE A 175 -5.60 9.77 8.06
CA ILE A 175 -5.63 11.20 7.71
C ILE A 175 -4.38 11.89 8.27
N PHE A 176 -4.03 11.65 9.53
CA PHE A 176 -2.88 12.27 10.18
C PHE A 176 -1.56 12.00 9.43
N VAL A 177 -1.37 10.79 8.93
CA VAL A 177 -0.13 10.42 8.22
C VAL A 177 -0.22 10.57 6.70
N GLY A 178 -1.33 11.07 6.17
CA GLY A 178 -1.49 11.40 4.75
C GLY A 178 -1.87 10.23 3.83
N PHE A 179 -2.46 9.17 4.37
CA PHE A 179 -3.03 8.06 3.58
C PHE A 179 -4.50 8.28 3.20
N ALA A 180 -5.19 9.24 3.83
CA ALA A 180 -6.57 9.60 3.56
C ALA A 180 -6.79 11.12 3.73
N ASP A 181 -7.94 11.62 3.23
CA ASP A 181 -8.27 13.05 3.24
C ASP A 181 -9.56 13.35 4.02
N HIS A 182 -10.62 12.56 3.78
CA HIS A 182 -11.95 12.86 4.28
C HIS A 182 -12.45 11.73 5.18
N PHE A 183 -12.92 12.08 6.38
CA PHE A 183 -13.67 11.15 7.22
C PHE A 183 -15.17 11.39 7.00
N ILE A 184 -15.85 10.41 6.41
CA ILE A 184 -17.30 10.43 6.16
C ILE A 184 -17.89 9.13 6.67
N LEU A 185 -18.92 9.20 7.53
CA LEU A 185 -19.61 8.02 8.03
C LEU A 185 -20.14 7.17 6.89
N GLN A 186 -19.96 5.85 6.96
CA GLN A 186 -20.31 4.92 5.89
C GLN A 186 -21.79 4.99 5.50
N GLU A 187 -22.68 5.31 6.47
CA GLU A 187 -24.11 5.49 6.21
C GLU A 187 -24.43 6.63 5.23
N HIS A 188 -23.55 7.60 5.07
CA HIS A 188 -23.72 8.72 4.13
C HIS A 188 -23.13 8.45 2.73
N TRP A 189 -22.34 7.39 2.55
CA TRP A 189 -21.64 7.13 1.29
C TRP A 189 -22.57 6.99 0.09
N GLY A 190 -23.76 6.37 0.29
CA GLY A 190 -24.76 6.28 -0.77
C GLY A 190 -25.18 7.65 -1.31
N ALA A 191 -25.45 8.62 -0.42
CA ALA A 191 -25.83 9.98 -0.81
C ALA A 191 -24.67 10.74 -1.42
N VAL A 192 -23.45 10.58 -0.91
CA VAL A 192 -22.24 11.20 -1.48
C VAL A 192 -21.99 10.68 -2.89
N ILE A 193 -21.97 9.35 -3.08
CA ILE A 193 -21.75 8.73 -4.39
C ILE A 193 -22.82 9.18 -5.40
N GLN A 194 -24.09 9.25 -4.98
CA GLN A 194 -25.16 9.73 -5.85
C GLN A 194 -24.92 11.19 -6.26
N SER A 195 -24.53 12.05 -5.33
CA SER A 195 -24.21 13.44 -5.64
C SER A 195 -23.03 13.58 -6.61
N LEU A 196 -21.96 12.80 -6.41
CA LEU A 196 -20.81 12.75 -7.32
C LEU A 196 -21.24 12.34 -8.75
N CYS A 197 -22.11 11.30 -8.84
CA CYS A 197 -22.63 10.82 -10.13
C CYS A 197 -23.53 11.85 -10.85
N ASP A 198 -24.37 12.57 -10.09
CA ASP A 198 -25.33 13.50 -10.64
C ASP A 198 -24.67 14.82 -11.06
N THR A 199 -23.69 15.29 -10.30
CA THR A 199 -23.10 16.63 -10.50
C THR A 199 -21.76 16.62 -11.24
N GLY A 200 -21.00 15.52 -11.13
CA GLY A 200 -19.61 15.46 -11.60
C GLY A 200 -18.66 16.34 -10.79
N SER A 201 -19.07 16.81 -9.60
CA SER A 201 -18.30 17.68 -8.70
C SER A 201 -17.95 16.97 -7.40
N THR A 202 -16.76 17.23 -6.87
CA THR A 202 -16.29 16.67 -5.58
C THR A 202 -16.74 17.51 -4.37
N GLU A 203 -17.51 18.59 -4.55
CA GLU A 203 -17.99 19.46 -3.46
C GLU A 203 -18.83 18.72 -2.40
N ALA A 204 -19.50 17.64 -2.78
CA ALA A 204 -20.24 16.80 -1.84
C ALA A 204 -19.35 16.22 -0.74
N LEU A 205 -18.07 15.96 -1.01
CA LEU A 205 -17.13 15.42 -0.02
C LEU A 205 -17.00 16.35 1.18
N GLU A 206 -16.79 17.64 0.94
CA GLU A 206 -16.67 18.65 2.00
C GLU A 206 -17.98 18.79 2.81
N SER A 207 -19.13 18.65 2.16
CA SER A 207 -20.43 18.81 2.80
C SER A 207 -20.76 17.68 3.79
N PHE A 208 -20.20 16.49 3.58
CA PHE A 208 -20.42 15.31 4.43
C PHE A 208 -19.22 14.98 5.33
N ALA A 209 -18.04 15.58 5.07
CA ALA A 209 -16.86 15.35 5.86
C ALA A 209 -17.04 15.82 7.32
N GLN A 210 -16.48 15.05 8.23
CA GLN A 210 -16.48 15.33 9.68
C GLN A 210 -15.04 15.26 10.20
N GLU A 211 -14.78 15.95 11.31
CA GLU A 211 -13.53 15.79 12.04
C GLU A 211 -13.50 14.41 12.72
N PRO A 212 -12.51 13.56 12.44
CA PRO A 212 -12.36 12.30 13.17
C PRO A 212 -11.94 12.57 14.62
N SER A 213 -12.03 11.56 15.48
CA SER A 213 -11.40 11.60 16.81
C SER A 213 -9.89 11.86 16.67
N PRO A 214 -9.21 12.41 17.70
CA PRO A 214 -7.76 12.59 17.67
C PRO A 214 -7.03 11.30 17.28
N ALA A 215 -6.04 11.40 16.42
CA ALA A 215 -5.28 10.25 15.92
C ALA A 215 -4.48 9.58 17.06
N PRO A 216 -4.69 8.28 17.34
CA PRO A 216 -3.92 7.56 18.36
C PRO A 216 -2.41 7.62 18.18
N LEU A 217 -1.93 7.70 16.92
CA LEU A 217 -0.50 7.83 16.59
C LEU A 217 0.13 9.10 17.19
N MET A 218 -0.63 10.19 17.32
CA MET A 218 -0.11 11.43 17.93
C MET A 218 0.37 11.21 19.38
N ALA A 219 -0.25 10.27 20.10
CA ALA A 219 0.13 9.99 21.50
C ALA A 219 1.51 9.31 21.63
N ILE A 220 2.04 8.73 20.56
CA ILE A 220 3.35 8.04 20.53
C ILE A 220 4.38 8.76 19.68
N GLU A 221 4.11 10.01 19.25
CA GLU A 221 4.99 10.76 18.34
C GLU A 221 6.40 10.96 18.92
N ALA A 222 6.49 11.22 20.23
CA ALA A 222 7.77 11.42 20.91
C ALA A 222 8.64 10.16 20.85
N GLU A 223 8.07 8.99 21.17
CA GLU A 223 8.78 7.70 21.12
C GLU A 223 9.13 7.31 19.69
N VAL A 224 8.22 7.50 18.72
CA VAL A 224 8.49 7.24 17.31
C VAL A 224 9.65 8.13 16.82
N THR A 225 9.62 9.42 17.12
CA THR A 225 10.68 10.36 16.72
C THR A 225 12.02 9.97 17.33
N GLU A 226 12.05 9.60 18.61
CA GLU A 226 13.28 9.26 19.31
C GLU A 226 13.87 7.94 18.80
N PHE A 227 13.07 6.88 18.70
CA PHE A 227 13.59 5.54 18.46
C PHE A 227 13.75 5.19 16.98
N PHE A 228 13.00 5.84 16.07
CA PHE A 228 13.09 5.61 14.63
C PHE A 228 13.96 6.63 13.87
N ARG A 229 14.78 7.41 14.58
CA ARG A 229 15.70 8.40 13.99
C ARG A 229 16.97 7.81 13.37
N GLY A 230 17.20 6.49 13.49
CA GLY A 230 18.39 5.82 12.96
C GLY A 230 18.52 5.96 11.44
N GLU A 231 19.75 5.94 10.95
CA GLU A 231 20.03 5.94 9.51
C GLU A 231 19.71 4.57 8.90
N TYR A 232 20.00 3.52 9.66
CA TYR A 232 19.77 2.13 9.26
C TYR A 232 18.81 1.42 10.21
N PHE A 233 18.17 0.36 9.72
CA PHE A 233 17.26 -0.42 10.56
C PHE A 233 17.93 -0.98 11.83
N GLY A 234 19.21 -1.36 11.75
CA GLY A 234 19.98 -1.80 12.92
C GLY A 234 20.06 -0.77 14.04
N ASP A 235 20.17 0.53 13.70
CA ASP A 235 20.17 1.61 14.69
C ASP A 235 18.83 1.69 15.42
N ILE A 236 17.72 1.52 14.70
CA ILE A 236 16.37 1.51 15.26
C ILE A 236 16.22 0.35 16.25
N VAL A 237 16.68 -0.85 15.88
CA VAL A 237 16.65 -2.02 16.77
C VAL A 237 17.45 -1.77 18.04
N ILE A 238 18.66 -1.22 17.93
CA ILE A 238 19.53 -0.88 19.06
C ILE A 238 18.86 0.17 19.96
N ASN A 239 18.29 1.22 19.39
CA ASN A 239 17.58 2.26 20.13
C ASN A 239 16.43 1.66 20.95
N LEU A 240 15.58 0.82 20.33
CA LEU A 240 14.47 0.16 20.99
C LEU A 240 14.93 -0.81 22.09
N GLN A 241 16.01 -1.56 21.89
CA GLN A 241 16.56 -2.48 22.89
C GLN A 241 17.10 -1.74 24.12
N HIS A 242 17.73 -0.59 23.94
CA HIS A 242 18.27 0.22 25.02
C HIS A 242 17.20 1.06 25.74
N ALA A 243 16.13 1.45 25.06
CA ALA A 243 15.09 2.32 25.62
C ALA A 243 14.32 1.65 26.76
N GLY A 244 13.99 0.37 26.62
CA GLY A 244 13.08 -0.30 27.54
C GLY A 244 11.68 0.30 27.51
N GLY A 245 10.85 -0.09 28.47
CA GLY A 245 9.47 0.41 28.58
C GLY A 245 8.48 -0.27 27.63
N ASP A 246 7.24 0.18 27.73
CA ASP A 246 6.08 -0.47 27.07
C ASP A 246 6.10 -0.32 25.56
N PHE A 247 6.38 0.89 25.07
CA PHE A 247 6.44 1.18 23.62
C PHE A 247 7.52 0.34 22.93
N ALA A 248 8.76 0.39 23.47
CA ALA A 248 9.87 -0.36 22.88
C ALA A 248 9.62 -1.87 22.90
N THR A 249 9.12 -2.41 24.01
CA THR A 249 8.80 -3.86 24.15
C THR A 249 7.74 -4.28 23.13
N LYS A 250 6.65 -3.52 22.98
CA LYS A 250 5.57 -3.80 22.01
C LYS A 250 6.08 -3.69 20.57
N THR A 251 6.91 -2.69 20.30
CA THR A 251 7.49 -2.47 18.97
C THR A 251 8.47 -3.57 18.59
N LEU A 252 9.39 -3.95 19.48
CA LEU A 252 10.31 -5.08 19.28
C LEU A 252 9.55 -6.39 19.02
N LYS A 253 8.43 -6.63 19.71
CA LYS A 253 7.58 -7.79 19.45
C LYS A 253 6.98 -7.76 18.05
N LYS A 254 6.54 -6.59 17.55
CA LYS A 254 5.99 -6.45 16.19
C LYS A 254 7.05 -6.72 15.12
N ILE A 255 8.24 -6.11 15.26
CA ILE A 255 9.31 -6.31 14.27
C ILE A 255 9.91 -7.72 14.31
N SER A 256 9.85 -8.43 15.44
CA SER A 256 10.43 -9.78 15.57
C SER A 256 9.74 -10.85 14.73
N ILE A 257 8.54 -10.59 14.23
CA ILE A 257 7.76 -11.53 13.39
C ILE A 257 7.87 -11.23 11.90
N SER A 258 8.42 -10.07 11.53
CA SER A 258 8.58 -9.62 10.14
C SER A 258 9.96 -9.97 9.59
N SER A 259 10.12 -9.97 8.26
CA SER A 259 11.41 -10.22 7.60
C SER A 259 12.42 -9.12 7.92
N PRO A 260 13.57 -9.45 8.54
CA PRO A 260 14.62 -8.48 8.82
C PRO A 260 15.17 -7.82 7.54
N LEU A 261 15.32 -8.60 6.46
CA LEU A 261 15.77 -8.09 5.16
C LEU A 261 14.79 -7.06 4.59
N ALA A 262 13.50 -7.39 4.62
CA ALA A 262 12.46 -6.49 4.10
C ALA A 262 12.39 -5.19 4.91
N MET A 263 12.44 -5.26 6.25
CA MET A 263 12.44 -4.08 7.11
C MET A 263 13.68 -3.18 6.88
N ALA A 264 14.87 -3.78 6.74
CA ALA A 264 16.09 -3.04 6.46
C ALA A 264 16.03 -2.34 5.09
N ALA A 265 15.53 -3.03 4.06
CA ALA A 265 15.33 -2.44 2.74
C ALA A 265 14.25 -1.35 2.75
N THR A 266 13.19 -1.50 3.55
CA THR A 266 12.14 -0.51 3.73
C THR A 266 12.69 0.80 4.28
N ILE A 267 13.52 0.77 5.33
CA ILE A 267 14.15 1.97 5.88
C ILE A 267 15.00 2.68 4.83
N GLU A 268 15.88 1.93 4.16
CA GLU A 268 16.75 2.49 3.12
C GLU A 268 15.93 3.08 1.95
N MET A 269 14.85 2.43 1.56
CA MET A 269 13.97 2.88 0.50
C MET A 269 13.21 4.15 0.87
N ILE A 270 12.60 4.23 2.07
CA ILE A 270 11.91 5.43 2.57
C ILE A 270 12.87 6.63 2.57
N HIS A 271 14.12 6.44 3.05
CA HIS A 271 15.09 7.52 3.09
C HIS A 271 15.49 8.03 1.69
N ARG A 272 15.63 7.12 0.72
CA ARG A 272 15.92 7.48 -0.68
C ARG A 272 14.75 8.19 -1.36
N VAL A 273 13.53 7.73 -1.13
CA VAL A 273 12.32 8.25 -1.76
C VAL A 273 11.91 9.61 -1.17
N ARG A 274 12.13 9.84 0.14
CA ARG A 274 11.75 11.09 0.83
C ARG A 274 12.26 12.35 0.14
N GLY A 275 13.42 12.31 -0.47
CA GLY A 275 13.99 13.46 -1.19
C GLY A 275 13.52 13.62 -2.64
N LEU A 276 12.81 12.64 -3.18
CA LEU A 276 12.41 12.61 -4.60
C LEU A 276 11.00 13.16 -4.81
N ASP A 277 10.08 12.88 -3.89
CA ASP A 277 8.66 13.26 -3.92
C ASP A 277 7.96 13.00 -5.26
N ASP A 278 8.23 11.86 -5.87
CA ASP A 278 7.82 11.47 -7.21
C ASP A 278 7.38 10.01 -7.22
N ILE A 279 6.13 9.76 -7.65
CA ILE A 279 5.53 8.41 -7.66
C ILE A 279 6.27 7.46 -8.60
N VAL A 280 6.68 7.93 -9.78
CA VAL A 280 7.40 7.10 -10.76
C VAL A 280 8.74 6.65 -10.17
N ARG A 281 9.47 7.57 -9.54
CA ARG A 281 10.75 7.26 -8.89
C ARG A 281 10.60 6.32 -7.69
N ALA A 282 9.50 6.45 -6.94
CA ALA A 282 9.20 5.54 -5.85
C ALA A 282 8.95 4.12 -6.38
N LEU A 283 8.07 3.97 -7.37
CA LEU A 283 7.75 2.69 -8.00
C LEU A 283 8.97 2.04 -8.67
N GLU A 284 9.83 2.82 -9.34
CA GLU A 284 11.10 2.32 -9.91
C GLU A 284 12.06 1.82 -8.79
N MET A 285 12.06 2.46 -7.63
CA MET A 285 12.87 2.03 -6.48
C MET A 285 12.31 0.75 -5.86
N GLU A 286 10.99 0.68 -5.66
CA GLU A 286 10.28 -0.49 -5.15
C GLU A 286 10.47 -1.70 -6.06
N TYR A 287 10.40 -1.49 -7.38
CA TYR A 287 10.59 -2.55 -8.37
C TYR A 287 11.97 -3.22 -8.28
N ARG A 288 13.00 -2.53 -7.83
CA ARG A 288 14.31 -3.15 -7.62
C ARG A 288 14.27 -4.26 -6.59
N PHE A 289 13.48 -4.09 -5.53
CA PHE A 289 13.27 -5.12 -4.52
C PHE A 289 12.33 -6.20 -5.02
N THR A 290 11.15 -5.83 -5.53
CA THR A 290 10.11 -6.79 -5.93
C THR A 290 10.59 -7.69 -7.07
N TYR A 291 11.37 -7.17 -8.03
CA TYR A 291 12.00 -7.96 -9.09
C TYR A 291 12.84 -9.13 -8.55
N ARG A 292 13.48 -8.94 -7.38
CA ARG A 292 14.35 -9.94 -6.73
C ARG A 292 13.64 -10.74 -5.63
N ALA A 293 12.50 -10.28 -5.16
CA ALA A 293 11.88 -10.75 -3.92
C ALA A 293 11.58 -12.25 -3.93
N ALA A 294 11.06 -12.77 -5.04
CA ALA A 294 10.72 -14.19 -5.16
C ALA A 294 11.95 -15.10 -5.29
N GLU A 295 13.00 -14.63 -5.96
CA GLU A 295 14.20 -15.43 -6.26
C GLU A 295 15.29 -15.32 -5.18
N GLN A 296 15.43 -14.14 -4.56
CA GLN A 296 16.58 -13.80 -3.70
C GLN A 296 16.18 -13.33 -2.29
N GLY A 297 14.87 -13.11 -2.06
CA GLY A 297 14.34 -12.59 -0.81
C GLY A 297 13.53 -13.60 -0.01
N ASP A 298 12.81 -13.08 0.95
CA ASP A 298 11.98 -13.83 1.90
C ASP A 298 10.51 -14.00 1.45
N PHE A 299 10.14 -13.46 0.27
CA PHE A 299 8.74 -13.30 -0.14
C PHE A 299 8.01 -14.64 -0.28
N ILE A 300 8.63 -15.64 -0.91
CA ILE A 300 8.00 -16.95 -1.12
C ILE A 300 7.80 -17.68 0.23
N GLU A 301 8.76 -17.61 1.13
CA GLU A 301 8.62 -18.16 2.48
C GLU A 301 7.52 -17.42 3.28
N GLY A 302 7.45 -16.10 3.14
CA GLY A 302 6.39 -15.31 3.77
C GLY A 302 5.00 -15.71 3.28
N ILE A 303 4.81 -15.89 1.96
CA ILE A 303 3.54 -16.36 1.40
C ILE A 303 3.23 -17.76 1.91
N ARG A 304 4.20 -18.70 1.88
CA ARG A 304 4.02 -20.04 2.44
C ARG A 304 3.45 -19.97 3.85
N ALA A 305 4.13 -19.26 4.73
CA ALA A 305 3.79 -19.24 6.15
C ALA A 305 2.46 -18.55 6.46
N MET A 306 2.12 -17.47 5.72
CA MET A 306 0.95 -16.65 6.06
C MET A 306 -0.30 -17.01 5.25
N VAL A 307 -0.14 -17.52 4.02
CA VAL A 307 -1.25 -17.71 3.08
C VAL A 307 -1.49 -19.18 2.75
N ILE A 308 -0.45 -19.95 2.47
CA ILE A 308 -0.57 -21.35 2.02
C ILE A 308 -0.72 -22.28 3.23
N ASP A 309 0.33 -22.41 4.04
CA ASP A 309 0.35 -23.32 5.21
C ASP A 309 -0.39 -22.73 6.42
N LYS A 310 -0.42 -21.40 6.51
CA LYS A 310 -1.05 -20.64 7.59
C LYS A 310 -0.50 -20.98 8.99
N ASP A 311 0.74 -21.49 9.04
CA ASP A 311 1.45 -21.84 10.29
C ASP A 311 1.95 -20.58 11.03
N LYS A 312 2.01 -19.42 10.35
CA LYS A 312 2.48 -18.14 10.88
C LYS A 312 3.88 -18.19 11.47
N SER A 313 4.70 -19.08 10.94
CA SER A 313 6.05 -19.38 11.41
C SER A 313 7.06 -19.32 10.27
N PRO A 314 7.26 -18.15 9.65
CA PRO A 314 8.19 -18.01 8.53
C PRO A 314 9.64 -18.23 9.00
N LYS A 315 10.45 -18.81 8.12
CA LYS A 315 11.88 -19.03 8.32
C LYS A 315 12.65 -18.02 7.48
N TRP A 316 12.82 -16.82 8.04
CA TRP A 316 13.53 -15.75 7.36
C TRP A 316 15.01 -16.10 7.11
N GLN A 317 15.59 -15.62 6.02
CA GLN A 317 16.99 -15.86 5.64
C GLN A 317 17.98 -15.15 6.59
N HIS A 318 17.55 -14.05 7.21
CA HIS A 318 18.37 -13.21 8.09
C HIS A 318 17.76 -13.09 9.48
N SER A 319 18.58 -12.73 10.47
CA SER A 319 18.16 -12.42 11.83
C SER A 319 18.30 -10.93 12.14
N LEU A 320 17.59 -10.46 13.18
CA LEU A 320 17.71 -9.05 13.65
C LEU A 320 19.09 -8.72 14.26
N THR A 321 19.93 -9.72 14.52
CA THR A 321 21.26 -9.54 15.12
C THR A 321 22.38 -9.40 14.09
N GLU A 322 22.07 -9.59 12.81
CA GLU A 322 23.03 -9.47 11.71
C GLU A 322 23.14 -8.06 11.18
N SER A 323 24.24 -7.75 10.50
CA SER A 323 24.37 -6.53 9.70
C SER A 323 23.58 -6.69 8.40
N LEU A 324 22.40 -6.09 8.34
CA LEU A 324 21.46 -6.23 7.22
C LEU A 324 21.75 -5.27 6.04
N LEU A 325 22.55 -4.23 6.25
CA LEU A 325 22.82 -3.19 5.25
C LEU A 325 23.35 -3.74 3.90
N PRO A 326 24.34 -4.66 3.87
CA PRO A 326 24.80 -5.19 2.59
C PRO A 326 23.73 -5.95 1.81
N ALA A 327 22.90 -6.73 2.51
CA ALA A 327 21.81 -7.51 1.88
C ALA A 327 20.70 -6.58 1.40
N ALA A 328 20.24 -5.64 2.22
CA ALA A 328 19.22 -4.65 1.84
C ALA A 328 19.68 -3.80 0.63
N SER A 329 20.90 -3.29 0.67
CA SER A 329 21.47 -2.52 -0.44
C SER A 329 21.60 -3.37 -1.72
N ALA A 330 21.88 -4.68 -1.62
CA ALA A 330 21.93 -5.57 -2.78
C ALA A 330 20.55 -5.71 -3.44
N MET A 331 19.48 -5.83 -2.64
CA MET A 331 18.10 -5.88 -3.15
C MET A 331 17.69 -4.60 -3.88
N LEU A 332 18.22 -3.45 -3.48
CA LEU A 332 17.90 -2.13 -4.04
C LEU A 332 18.86 -1.65 -5.15
N ARG A 333 19.79 -2.49 -5.61
CA ARG A 333 20.69 -2.15 -6.73
C ARG A 333 19.90 -1.94 -8.02
N PRO A 334 20.34 -1.00 -8.89
CA PRO A 334 19.77 -0.85 -10.22
C PRO A 334 19.70 -2.18 -10.99
N LEU A 335 18.67 -2.35 -11.79
CA LEU A 335 18.41 -3.57 -12.56
C LEU A 335 19.01 -3.54 -13.99
N GLY A 336 19.60 -2.41 -14.40
CA GLY A 336 20.14 -2.25 -15.75
C GLY A 336 19.02 -2.39 -16.81
N ALA A 337 19.18 -3.33 -17.73
CA ALA A 337 18.21 -3.57 -18.81
C ALA A 337 16.83 -4.06 -18.30
N ASN A 338 16.75 -4.55 -17.07
CA ASN A 338 15.50 -5.03 -16.46
C ASN A 338 14.83 -3.96 -15.58
N SER A 339 15.31 -2.70 -15.63
CA SER A 339 14.69 -1.61 -14.87
C SER A 339 13.26 -1.36 -15.32
N LEU A 340 12.39 -1.07 -14.35
CA LEU A 340 11.07 -0.54 -14.67
C LEU A 340 11.23 0.83 -15.33
N ASN A 341 10.54 1.05 -16.43
CA ASN A 341 10.57 2.30 -17.17
C ASN A 341 9.14 2.77 -17.42
N LEU A 342 8.64 3.61 -16.54
CA LEU A 342 7.27 4.14 -16.61
C LEU A 342 7.16 5.45 -17.38
N THR A 343 8.28 6.04 -17.80
CA THR A 343 8.30 7.34 -18.50
C THR A 343 8.26 7.22 -20.02
N GLU A 344 8.39 6.02 -20.57
CA GLU A 344 8.43 5.76 -22.02
C GLU A 344 7.11 5.20 -22.59
N THR A 345 6.01 5.22 -21.83
CA THR A 345 4.70 4.71 -22.27
C THR A 345 3.70 5.83 -22.56
#